data_fa4cfb0cdb55d02eff84bd1a100befd1
#
_entry.id   fa4cfb0cdb55d02eff84bd1a100befd1
#
_cell.length_a   1.000
_cell.length_b   1.000
_cell.length_c   1.000
_cell.angle_alpha   90.00
_cell.angle_beta   90.00
_cell.angle_gamma   90.00
#
_symmetry.space_group_name_H-M   'P 1'
#
loop_
_entity.id
_entity.type
_entity.pdbx_description
1 polymer ?
#
loop_
_entity_poly.entity_id
_entity_poly.type
_entity_poly.pdbx_seq_one_letter_code
_entity_poly.pdbx_strand_id
1 'polypeptide(L)'
;MLNSTEIMDTIHMIDQQHLDIRTITMGISLLDCCDPDAGAACRKIYDKICRRAEKLVSTGEAIEREFGIPIVNKRISVTPVSLVAGASVTGDYVPFAAALDRAAHTTGVNFIGGFSALVQKGFTAGDRKLIDAIPEALASTELVCSSVNVGSTKAGINMDAVALMGRTIKAAAERTADRGGFGCAKLVVFCNAVEDNPFMAGAFHGVGEGDCVINVGVSGPGVVYHALQDVKGAPFDVVAETIKKTAFRITRMGQLVAQEASRRLDVPFGIVDLSLAPTPAVGDSVARILEEMGLEVCGTHGTTAALALLNDAVKKGGVMASSHVGGLSGAFIPVSEDEGMIAAAASGALHLDKLEAMTCVCSVGLDMIAVPGDTTAETLSAIIADEAAIGMVNSKTTAVRLIPAPGKTVGDTVEFGGLLGSAPVMPVHPFGSAPFVSRGGRIPAPMQSLKN
;
A
#
# COMPACT_ATOMS: atom_id res chain seq x y z
N MET A 1 7.80 23.80 28.16
CA MET A 1 9.19 23.38 28.43
C MET A 1 9.27 21.91 28.02
N LEU A 2 10.13 21.54 27.09
CA LEU A 2 10.38 20.13 26.79
C LEU A 2 11.03 19.49 28.01
N ASN A 3 10.45 18.41 28.51
CA ASN A 3 11.02 17.64 29.62
C ASN A 3 12.18 16.82 29.07
N SER A 4 13.30 16.75 29.76
CA SER A 4 14.47 15.95 29.38
C SER A 4 14.12 14.47 29.11
N THR A 5 13.15 13.94 29.85
CA THR A 5 12.64 12.58 29.68
C THR A 5 11.96 12.42 28.30
N GLU A 6 11.13 13.37 27.87
CA GLU A 6 10.46 13.32 26.55
C GLU A 6 11.45 13.41 25.38
N ILE A 7 12.54 14.16 25.56
CA ILE A 7 13.63 14.24 24.56
C ILE A 7 14.34 12.87 24.45
N MET A 8 14.67 12.28 25.59
CA MET A 8 15.32 10.96 25.62
C MET A 8 14.42 9.88 25.05
N ASP A 9 13.13 9.88 25.37
CA ASP A 9 12.14 8.95 24.79
C ASP A 9 12.09 9.07 23.25
N THR A 10 12.15 10.29 22.72
CA THR A 10 12.16 10.50 21.26
C THR A 10 13.43 9.94 20.63
N ILE A 11 14.60 10.17 21.24
CA ILE A 11 15.87 9.60 20.76
C ILE A 11 15.81 8.06 20.78
N HIS A 12 15.30 7.47 21.85
CA HIS A 12 15.12 6.03 21.94
C HIS A 12 14.19 5.46 20.85
N MET A 13 13.09 6.14 20.56
CA MET A 13 12.17 5.72 19.49
C MET A 13 12.88 5.66 18.13
N ILE A 14 13.79 6.61 17.85
CA ILE A 14 14.52 6.66 16.57
C ILE A 14 15.66 5.65 16.55
N ASP A 15 16.56 5.68 17.55
CA ASP A 15 17.81 4.93 17.52
C ASP A 15 17.64 3.44 17.81
N GLN A 16 16.65 3.05 18.64
CA GLN A 16 16.53 1.69 19.16
C GLN A 16 15.22 1.00 18.78
N GLN A 17 14.17 1.75 18.46
CA GLN A 17 12.83 1.21 18.26
C GLN A 17 12.33 1.36 16.80
N HIS A 18 13.22 1.70 15.88
CA HIS A 18 12.95 1.77 14.45
C HIS A 18 11.81 2.73 14.03
N LEU A 19 11.66 3.86 14.75
CA LEU A 19 10.78 4.94 14.27
C LEU A 19 11.34 5.52 12.98
N ASP A 20 10.57 5.49 11.92
CA ASP A 20 10.93 6.13 10.67
C ASP A 20 9.79 6.96 10.06
N ILE A 21 10.16 7.93 9.24
CA ILE A 21 9.27 8.49 8.24
C ILE A 21 9.41 7.58 7.02
N ARG A 22 8.43 6.72 6.83
CA ARG A 22 8.47 5.74 5.76
C ARG A 22 8.50 6.41 4.38
N THR A 23 7.81 7.54 4.25
CA THR A 23 7.82 8.29 2.98
C THR A 23 7.39 9.73 3.15
N ILE A 24 8.01 10.62 2.36
CA ILE A 24 7.42 11.89 1.94
C ILE A 24 6.94 11.68 0.51
N THR A 25 5.64 11.80 0.27
CA THR A 25 5.03 11.59 -1.05
C THR A 25 4.43 12.89 -1.55
N MET A 26 4.84 13.32 -2.75
CA MET A 26 4.24 14.45 -3.44
C MET A 26 3.15 13.96 -4.37
N GLY A 27 1.90 14.32 -4.08
CA GLY A 27 0.77 14.14 -4.99
C GLY A 27 0.79 15.23 -6.05
N ILE A 28 0.64 14.88 -7.33
CA ILE A 28 0.66 15.83 -8.45
C ILE A 28 -0.52 15.54 -9.38
N SER A 29 -1.42 16.51 -9.57
CA SER A 29 -2.46 16.42 -10.57
C SER A 29 -1.87 16.51 -11.98
N LEU A 30 -2.30 15.62 -12.87
CA LEU A 30 -1.91 15.60 -14.28
C LEU A 30 -3.07 15.97 -15.22
N LEU A 31 -4.19 16.45 -14.70
CA LEU A 31 -5.39 16.73 -15.50
C LEU A 31 -5.15 17.80 -16.59
N ASP A 32 -4.25 18.75 -16.35
CA ASP A 32 -3.84 19.77 -17.31
C ASP A 32 -2.83 19.26 -18.37
N CYS A 33 -2.37 18.01 -18.23
CA CYS A 33 -1.46 17.35 -19.18
C CYS A 33 -2.20 16.62 -20.30
N CYS A 34 -3.54 16.56 -20.28
CA CYS A 34 -4.33 15.96 -21.34
C CYS A 34 -3.99 16.57 -22.72
N ASP A 35 -3.83 15.70 -23.73
CA ASP A 35 -3.57 16.10 -25.11
C ASP A 35 -4.03 15.01 -26.08
N PRO A 36 -4.65 15.34 -27.23
CA PRO A 36 -4.96 14.37 -28.26
C PRO A 36 -3.72 13.66 -28.84
N ASP A 37 -2.57 14.35 -28.88
CA ASP A 37 -1.27 13.74 -29.21
C ASP A 37 -0.65 13.11 -27.97
N ALA A 38 -0.52 11.79 -27.97
CA ALA A 38 0.05 11.04 -26.86
C ALA A 38 1.50 11.44 -26.53
N GLY A 39 2.29 11.78 -27.55
CA GLY A 39 3.66 12.26 -27.38
C GLY A 39 3.70 13.62 -26.67
N ALA A 40 2.78 14.53 -27.03
CA ALA A 40 2.63 15.82 -26.36
C ALA A 40 2.17 15.64 -24.91
N ALA A 41 1.20 14.77 -24.65
CA ALA A 41 0.75 14.43 -23.30
C ALA A 41 1.91 13.89 -22.44
N CYS A 42 2.67 12.92 -22.97
CA CYS A 42 3.85 12.36 -22.27
C CYS A 42 4.92 13.43 -21.95
N ARG A 43 5.17 14.38 -22.86
CA ARG A 43 6.09 15.50 -22.58
C ARG A 43 5.56 16.40 -21.46
N LYS A 44 4.28 16.82 -21.53
CA LYS A 44 3.65 17.64 -20.48
C LYS A 44 3.71 16.96 -19.11
N ILE A 45 3.45 15.65 -19.03
CA ILE A 45 3.54 14.84 -17.82
C ILE A 45 4.97 14.90 -17.27
N TYR A 46 5.96 14.57 -18.09
CA TYR A 46 7.37 14.60 -17.69
C TYR A 46 7.78 16.00 -17.18
N ASP A 47 7.51 17.05 -17.95
CA ASP A 47 7.89 18.42 -17.61
C ASP A 47 7.21 18.90 -16.32
N LYS A 48 5.92 18.57 -16.11
CA LYS A 48 5.20 18.96 -14.90
C LYS A 48 5.77 18.28 -13.67
N ILE A 49 6.00 16.96 -13.73
CA ILE A 49 6.55 16.19 -12.61
C ILE A 49 7.96 16.71 -12.27
N CYS A 50 8.85 16.83 -13.25
CA CYS A 50 10.21 17.31 -13.02
C CYS A 50 10.24 18.71 -12.39
N ARG A 51 9.40 19.62 -12.86
CA ARG A 51 9.30 20.98 -12.30
C ARG A 51 8.75 20.99 -10.86
N ARG A 52 7.69 20.19 -10.56
CA ARG A 52 7.05 20.19 -9.24
C ARG A 52 7.92 19.49 -8.19
N ALA A 53 8.55 18.37 -8.56
CA ALA A 53 9.31 17.54 -7.64
C ALA A 53 10.83 17.81 -7.65
N GLU A 54 11.30 18.87 -8.34
CA GLU A 54 12.72 19.22 -8.46
C GLU A 54 13.49 19.20 -7.13
N LYS A 55 12.84 19.69 -6.06
CA LYS A 55 13.45 19.83 -4.74
C LYS A 55 12.99 18.79 -3.73
N LEU A 56 12.15 17.82 -4.13
CA LEU A 56 11.54 16.88 -3.17
C LEU A 56 12.59 16.05 -2.43
N VAL A 57 13.50 15.43 -3.16
CA VAL A 57 14.53 14.54 -2.59
C VAL A 57 15.49 15.32 -1.71
N SER A 58 16.07 16.41 -2.21
CA SER A 58 17.00 17.23 -1.44
C SER A 58 16.39 17.86 -0.19
N THR A 59 15.09 18.20 -0.25
CA THR A 59 14.35 18.70 0.93
C THR A 59 14.16 17.59 1.96
N GLY A 60 13.78 16.37 1.53
CA GLY A 60 13.65 15.22 2.43
C GLY A 60 14.97 14.91 3.13
N GLU A 61 16.07 14.85 2.39
CA GLU A 61 17.41 14.63 2.95
C GLU A 61 17.87 15.75 3.91
N ALA A 62 17.52 16.99 3.62
CA ALA A 62 17.84 18.11 4.51
C ALA A 62 17.06 18.02 5.83
N ILE A 63 15.78 17.67 5.79
CA ILE A 63 14.94 17.47 6.98
C ILE A 63 15.47 16.28 7.80
N GLU A 64 15.82 15.17 7.15
CA GLU A 64 16.40 14.00 7.80
C GLU A 64 17.68 14.36 8.57
N ARG A 65 18.61 15.09 7.95
CA ARG A 65 19.85 15.52 8.60
C ARG A 65 19.62 16.50 9.76
N GLU A 66 18.63 17.39 9.64
CA GLU A 66 18.36 18.41 10.65
C GLU A 66 17.60 17.85 11.84
N PHE A 67 16.64 16.96 11.62
CA PHE A 67 15.80 16.40 12.68
C PHE A 67 16.36 15.10 13.27
N GLY A 68 17.30 14.44 12.58
CA GLY A 68 17.82 13.13 12.95
C GLY A 68 16.80 12.01 12.82
N ILE A 69 15.69 12.22 12.09
CA ILE A 69 14.64 11.22 11.89
C ILE A 69 14.84 10.61 10.49
N PRO A 70 15.04 9.30 10.35
CA PRO A 70 15.20 8.66 9.05
C PRO A 70 13.99 8.91 8.15
N ILE A 71 14.22 9.33 6.91
CA ILE A 71 13.19 9.47 5.87
C ILE A 71 13.52 8.49 4.74
N VAL A 72 12.93 7.30 4.83
CA VAL A 72 13.34 6.13 4.05
C VAL A 72 13.07 6.32 2.56
N ASN A 73 11.89 6.85 2.21
CA ASN A 73 11.52 7.05 0.81
C ASN A 73 11.07 8.48 0.53
N LYS A 74 11.33 8.94 -0.68
CA LYS A 74 10.76 10.13 -1.31
C LYS A 74 10.02 9.62 -2.55
N ARG A 75 8.71 9.88 -2.65
CA ARG A 75 7.84 9.29 -3.68
C ARG A 75 6.99 10.34 -4.37
N ILE A 76 6.45 9.98 -5.51
CA ILE A 76 5.45 10.75 -6.23
C ILE A 76 4.22 9.88 -6.45
N SER A 77 3.04 10.46 -6.30
CA SER A 77 1.78 9.89 -6.76
C SER A 77 1.12 10.86 -7.74
N VAL A 78 0.58 10.35 -8.84
CA VAL A 78 -0.04 11.19 -9.86
C VAL A 78 -1.51 10.80 -10.07
N THR A 79 -2.26 11.69 -10.70
CA THR A 79 -3.64 11.40 -11.17
C THR A 79 -3.66 10.05 -11.92
N PRO A 80 -4.66 9.18 -11.72
CA PRO A 80 -4.79 7.94 -12.48
C PRO A 80 -4.61 8.17 -13.97
N VAL A 81 -3.55 7.58 -14.53
CA VAL A 81 -3.13 7.84 -15.92
C VAL A 81 -4.21 7.48 -16.92
N SER A 82 -5.11 6.53 -16.60
CA SER A 82 -6.23 6.18 -17.50
C SER A 82 -7.11 7.39 -17.84
N LEU A 83 -7.25 8.35 -16.90
CA LEU A 83 -8.04 9.57 -17.09
C LEU A 83 -7.35 10.57 -18.05
N VAL A 84 -6.04 10.67 -17.96
CA VAL A 84 -5.24 11.61 -18.77
C VAL A 84 -4.99 11.01 -20.16
N ALA A 85 -4.53 9.78 -20.23
CA ALA A 85 -4.25 9.06 -21.47
C ALA A 85 -5.53 8.76 -22.28
N GLY A 86 -6.70 8.72 -21.60
CA GLY A 86 -7.99 8.56 -22.27
C GLY A 86 -8.34 9.69 -23.25
N ALA A 87 -7.72 10.86 -23.10
CA ALA A 87 -7.86 11.99 -24.04
C ALA A 87 -7.02 11.84 -25.31
N SER A 88 -6.03 10.94 -25.30
CA SER A 88 -5.09 10.76 -26.42
C SER A 88 -5.56 9.74 -27.44
N VAL A 89 -5.30 10.04 -28.71
CA VAL A 89 -5.60 9.12 -29.83
C VAL A 89 -4.45 8.13 -29.98
N THR A 90 -4.41 7.10 -29.12
CA THR A 90 -3.42 6.02 -29.17
C THR A 90 -4.00 4.70 -28.71
N GLY A 91 -3.46 3.59 -29.20
CA GLY A 91 -3.75 2.23 -28.73
C GLY A 91 -2.78 1.73 -27.67
N ASP A 92 -1.62 2.39 -27.52
CA ASP A 92 -0.55 1.97 -26.64
C ASP A 92 -0.34 2.99 -25.49
N TYR A 93 -0.40 2.49 -24.24
CA TYR A 93 -0.20 3.32 -23.04
C TYR A 93 1.13 3.07 -22.33
N VAL A 94 1.96 2.15 -22.82
CA VAL A 94 3.32 1.93 -22.29
C VAL A 94 4.18 3.22 -22.35
N PRO A 95 4.11 4.08 -23.38
CA PRO A 95 4.84 5.35 -23.39
C PRO A 95 4.53 6.30 -22.23
N PHE A 96 3.31 6.25 -21.68
CA PHE A 96 2.96 7.02 -20.50
C PHE A 96 3.70 6.50 -19.25
N ALA A 97 3.77 5.17 -19.06
CA ALA A 97 4.57 4.58 -17.99
C ALA A 97 6.06 4.94 -18.15
N ALA A 98 6.59 4.87 -19.36
CA ALA A 98 7.96 5.27 -19.65
C ALA A 98 8.22 6.76 -19.36
N ALA A 99 7.23 7.64 -19.55
CA ALA A 99 7.34 9.06 -19.20
C ALA A 99 7.39 9.27 -17.68
N LEU A 100 6.57 8.52 -16.93
CA LEU A 100 6.60 8.51 -15.46
C LEU A 100 7.94 8.00 -14.94
N ASP A 101 8.45 6.91 -15.47
CA ASP A 101 9.71 6.31 -15.07
C ASP A 101 10.90 7.27 -15.27
N ARG A 102 10.98 7.87 -16.46
CA ARG A 102 12.01 8.89 -16.73
C ARG A 102 11.91 10.07 -15.78
N ALA A 103 10.69 10.56 -15.46
CA ALA A 103 10.50 11.64 -14.51
C ALA A 103 10.94 11.24 -13.10
N ALA A 104 10.66 10.01 -12.67
CA ALA A 104 11.08 9.47 -11.39
C ALA A 104 12.62 9.39 -11.29
N HIS A 105 13.29 8.90 -12.33
CA HIS A 105 14.75 8.91 -12.40
C HIS A 105 15.34 10.32 -12.38
N THR A 106 14.76 11.26 -13.13
CA THR A 106 15.24 12.64 -13.19
C THR A 106 15.09 13.36 -11.83
N THR A 107 14.02 13.11 -11.11
CA THR A 107 13.78 13.71 -9.79
C THR A 107 14.44 12.94 -8.65
N GLY A 108 14.97 11.75 -8.91
CA GLY A 108 15.67 10.91 -7.94
C GLY A 108 14.76 10.25 -6.90
N VAL A 109 13.45 10.17 -7.15
CA VAL A 109 12.51 9.53 -6.22
C VAL A 109 12.61 8.01 -6.27
N ASN A 110 12.20 7.35 -5.19
CA ASN A 110 12.28 5.90 -5.07
C ASN A 110 11.19 5.17 -5.86
N PHE A 111 9.98 5.77 -5.94
CA PHE A 111 8.84 5.20 -6.67
C PHE A 111 7.93 6.32 -7.19
N ILE A 112 7.19 6.01 -8.26
CA ILE A 112 6.12 6.83 -8.79
C ILE A 112 4.86 5.97 -9.01
N GLY A 113 3.77 6.31 -8.32
CA GLY A 113 2.47 5.68 -8.45
C GLY A 113 1.52 6.49 -9.33
N GLY A 114 0.45 5.85 -9.81
CA GLY A 114 -0.60 6.50 -10.59
C GLY A 114 -0.73 5.96 -12.03
N PHE A 115 0.07 4.95 -12.44
CA PHE A 115 -0.25 4.19 -13.65
C PHE A 115 -1.47 3.30 -13.36
N SER A 116 -2.64 3.94 -13.19
CA SER A 116 -3.80 3.37 -12.49
C SER A 116 -5.10 3.62 -13.23
N ALA A 117 -6.12 2.77 -12.93
CA ALA A 117 -7.48 2.89 -13.44
C ALA A 117 -8.52 2.70 -12.32
N LEU A 118 -9.63 3.44 -12.38
CA LEU A 118 -10.73 3.39 -11.42
C LEU A 118 -11.97 2.80 -12.11
N VAL A 119 -12.16 1.48 -11.98
CA VAL A 119 -13.15 0.72 -12.78
C VAL A 119 -14.27 0.10 -11.94
N GLN A 120 -14.44 0.54 -10.70
CA GLN A 120 -15.47 0.02 -9.79
C GLN A 120 -16.91 0.17 -10.31
N LYS A 121 -17.15 1.10 -11.23
CA LYS A 121 -18.47 1.31 -11.85
C LYS A 121 -18.57 0.83 -13.32
N GLY A 122 -17.47 0.42 -13.90
CA GLY A 122 -17.37 0.01 -15.29
C GLY A 122 -16.09 0.53 -15.94
N PHE A 123 -15.91 0.26 -17.21
CA PHE A 123 -14.71 0.66 -17.95
C PHE A 123 -15.02 1.77 -18.94
N THR A 124 -14.12 2.71 -19.06
CA THR A 124 -13.94 3.51 -20.26
C THR A 124 -13.02 2.77 -21.24
N ALA A 125 -12.94 3.26 -22.48
CA ALA A 125 -11.97 2.74 -23.46
C ALA A 125 -10.51 2.95 -23.00
N GLY A 126 -10.24 4.05 -22.29
CA GLY A 126 -8.94 4.37 -21.72
C GLY A 126 -8.54 3.41 -20.60
N ASP A 127 -9.49 3.03 -19.74
CA ASP A 127 -9.21 2.10 -18.64
C ASP A 127 -8.78 0.73 -19.16
N ARG A 128 -9.46 0.19 -20.18
CA ARG A 128 -9.09 -1.12 -20.76
C ARG A 128 -7.69 -1.08 -21.37
N LYS A 129 -7.37 -0.04 -22.13
CA LYS A 129 -6.04 0.14 -22.73
C LYS A 129 -4.94 0.23 -21.68
N LEU A 130 -5.21 0.94 -20.56
CA LEU A 130 -4.25 1.04 -19.48
C LEU A 130 -4.03 -0.32 -18.82
N ILE A 131 -5.11 -1.05 -18.48
CA ILE A 131 -5.00 -2.35 -17.81
C ILE A 131 -4.29 -3.37 -18.71
N ASP A 132 -4.58 -3.37 -20.00
CA ASP A 132 -3.90 -4.23 -20.97
C ASP A 132 -2.40 -3.90 -21.10
N ALA A 133 -2.01 -2.63 -20.87
CA ALA A 133 -0.62 -2.19 -20.91
C ALA A 133 0.17 -2.49 -19.61
N ILE A 134 -0.50 -2.78 -18.46
CA ILE A 134 0.16 -2.98 -17.16
C ILE A 134 1.30 -4.01 -17.21
N PRO A 135 1.12 -5.22 -17.77
CA PRO A 135 2.19 -6.22 -17.76
C PRO A 135 3.47 -5.74 -18.43
N GLU A 136 3.36 -5.09 -19.59
CA GLU A 136 4.49 -4.55 -20.34
C GLU A 136 5.08 -3.31 -19.63
N ALA A 137 4.22 -2.42 -19.15
CA ALA A 137 4.64 -1.22 -18.44
C ALA A 137 5.49 -1.56 -17.19
N LEU A 138 5.05 -2.53 -16.37
CA LEU A 138 5.77 -2.94 -15.18
C LEU A 138 7.03 -3.77 -15.47
N ALA A 139 7.09 -4.47 -16.60
CA ALA A 139 8.27 -5.18 -17.04
C ALA A 139 9.36 -4.24 -17.60
N SER A 140 8.95 -3.19 -18.33
CA SER A 140 9.85 -2.27 -19.03
C SER A 140 10.25 -1.04 -18.22
N THR A 141 9.64 -0.81 -17.04
CA THR A 141 9.96 0.32 -16.15
C THR A 141 10.52 -0.17 -14.81
N GLU A 142 11.33 0.67 -14.17
CA GLU A 142 11.94 0.34 -12.89
C GLU A 142 11.11 0.85 -11.69
N LEU A 143 10.73 2.13 -11.70
CA LEU A 143 10.18 2.84 -10.55
C LEU A 143 8.65 3.02 -10.59
N VAL A 144 8.00 2.67 -11.71
CA VAL A 144 6.55 2.86 -11.87
C VAL A 144 5.77 1.79 -11.11
N CYS A 145 4.79 2.23 -10.33
CA CYS A 145 3.81 1.38 -9.67
C CYS A 145 2.42 1.59 -10.25
N SER A 146 1.62 0.52 -10.23
CA SER A 146 0.29 0.49 -10.83
C SER A 146 -0.76 0.02 -9.84
N SER A 147 -2.00 0.47 -10.04
CA SER A 147 -3.15 -0.05 -9.30
C SER A 147 -4.44 0.01 -10.12
N VAL A 148 -5.38 -0.87 -9.77
CA VAL A 148 -6.72 -0.87 -10.35
C VAL A 148 -7.75 -1.00 -9.24
N ASN A 149 -8.68 -0.04 -9.14
CA ASN A 149 -9.78 -0.10 -8.16
C ASN A 149 -10.99 -0.80 -8.79
N VAL A 150 -11.27 -2.05 -8.36
CA VAL A 150 -12.31 -2.91 -8.96
C VAL A 150 -13.64 -2.87 -8.25
N GLY A 151 -13.68 -2.32 -7.03
CA GLY A 151 -14.89 -2.33 -6.21
C GLY A 151 -14.98 -1.15 -5.25
N SER A 152 -16.17 -0.91 -4.74
CA SER A 152 -16.40 -0.01 -3.61
C SER A 152 -17.68 -0.35 -2.89
N THR A 153 -17.79 0.08 -1.63
CA THR A 153 -19.02 -0.08 -0.83
C THR A 153 -20.25 0.51 -1.55
N LYS A 154 -20.08 1.63 -2.28
CA LYS A 154 -21.18 2.29 -2.99
C LYS A 154 -21.49 1.69 -4.38
N ALA A 155 -20.51 1.07 -5.03
CA ALA A 155 -20.66 0.57 -6.40
C ALA A 155 -20.84 -0.95 -6.47
N GLY A 156 -20.48 -1.69 -5.42
CA GLY A 156 -20.32 -3.13 -5.49
C GLY A 156 -18.98 -3.52 -6.11
N ILE A 157 -18.87 -4.75 -6.60
CA ILE A 157 -17.65 -5.29 -7.20
C ILE A 157 -17.87 -5.48 -8.69
N ASN A 158 -16.98 -4.95 -9.52
CA ASN A 158 -16.96 -5.16 -10.96
C ASN A 158 -16.23 -6.49 -11.26
N MET A 159 -17.02 -7.58 -11.43
CA MET A 159 -16.46 -8.93 -11.65
C MET A 159 -15.74 -9.07 -13.00
N ASP A 160 -16.10 -8.26 -14.00
CA ASP A 160 -15.37 -8.23 -15.27
C ASP A 160 -13.96 -7.64 -15.07
N ALA A 161 -13.84 -6.63 -14.19
CA ALA A 161 -12.54 -6.08 -13.81
C ALA A 161 -11.73 -7.08 -12.98
N VAL A 162 -12.37 -7.76 -12.03
CA VAL A 162 -11.74 -8.82 -11.22
C VAL A 162 -11.16 -9.91 -12.10
N ALA A 163 -11.95 -10.41 -13.06
CA ALA A 163 -11.49 -11.43 -14.02
C ALA A 163 -10.33 -10.92 -14.91
N LEU A 164 -10.37 -9.64 -15.30
CA LEU A 164 -9.29 -9.03 -16.06
C LEU A 164 -8.02 -8.92 -15.22
N MET A 165 -8.12 -8.51 -13.94
CA MET A 165 -6.97 -8.36 -13.07
C MET A 165 -6.27 -9.67 -12.75
N GLY A 166 -6.98 -10.79 -12.56
CA GLY A 166 -6.33 -12.10 -12.43
C GLY A 166 -5.45 -12.47 -13.61
N ARG A 167 -5.93 -12.19 -14.84
CA ARG A 167 -5.13 -12.37 -16.07
C ARG A 167 -3.95 -11.39 -16.14
N THR A 168 -4.18 -10.15 -15.77
CA THR A 168 -3.13 -9.10 -15.75
C THR A 168 -1.99 -9.44 -14.78
N ILE A 169 -2.33 -9.91 -13.56
CA ILE A 169 -1.33 -10.36 -12.57
C ILE A 169 -0.54 -11.54 -13.13
N LYS A 170 -1.23 -12.55 -13.70
CA LYS A 170 -0.56 -13.71 -14.30
C LYS A 170 0.41 -13.28 -15.41
N ALA A 171 -0.03 -12.43 -16.32
CA ALA A 171 0.80 -11.91 -17.41
C ALA A 171 1.99 -11.06 -16.89
N ALA A 172 1.79 -10.25 -15.85
CA ALA A 172 2.87 -9.46 -15.24
C ALA A 172 3.92 -10.36 -14.60
N ALA A 173 3.50 -11.43 -13.90
CA ALA A 173 4.41 -12.42 -13.33
C ALA A 173 5.24 -13.12 -14.41
N GLU A 174 4.60 -13.57 -15.50
CA GLU A 174 5.26 -14.24 -16.63
C GLU A 174 6.27 -13.33 -17.34
N ARG A 175 5.92 -12.05 -17.56
CA ARG A 175 6.82 -11.06 -18.19
C ARG A 175 8.02 -10.68 -17.35
N THR A 176 7.96 -10.90 -16.04
CA THR A 176 9.03 -10.63 -15.09
C THR A 176 9.54 -11.91 -14.41
N ALA A 177 9.42 -13.05 -15.09
CA ALA A 177 9.81 -14.36 -14.56
C ALA A 177 11.31 -14.45 -14.22
N ASP A 178 12.15 -13.75 -14.99
CA ASP A 178 13.59 -13.60 -14.74
C ASP A 178 13.92 -12.91 -13.40
N ARG A 179 12.96 -12.17 -12.86
CA ARG A 179 13.02 -11.46 -11.57
C ARG A 179 11.99 -11.99 -10.57
N GLY A 180 11.64 -13.28 -10.62
CA GLY A 180 10.72 -13.93 -9.68
C GLY A 180 9.28 -13.39 -9.69
N GLY A 181 8.83 -12.78 -10.78
CA GLY A 181 7.50 -12.17 -10.87
C GLY A 181 7.43 -10.76 -10.26
N PHE A 182 8.54 -10.06 -10.12
CA PHE A 182 8.67 -8.76 -9.43
C PHE A 182 7.70 -7.68 -9.95
N GLY A 183 7.24 -7.76 -11.20
CA GLY A 183 6.21 -6.86 -11.73
C GLY A 183 4.94 -6.86 -10.86
N CYS A 184 4.58 -8.00 -10.26
CA CYS A 184 3.43 -8.12 -9.38
C CYS A 184 3.63 -7.40 -8.04
N ALA A 185 4.86 -7.24 -7.54
CA ALA A 185 5.15 -6.47 -6.33
C ALA A 185 4.86 -4.96 -6.51
N LYS A 186 4.80 -4.49 -7.77
CA LYS A 186 4.47 -3.11 -8.15
C LYS A 186 3.00 -2.93 -8.56
N LEU A 187 2.15 -3.96 -8.47
CA LEU A 187 0.75 -3.95 -8.89
C LEU A 187 -0.18 -4.24 -7.72
N VAL A 188 -1.15 -3.37 -7.50
CA VAL A 188 -2.16 -3.51 -6.44
C VAL A 188 -3.57 -3.48 -7.03
N VAL A 189 -4.42 -4.41 -6.60
CA VAL A 189 -5.86 -4.36 -6.90
C VAL A 189 -6.61 -3.89 -5.67
N PHE A 190 -7.36 -2.80 -5.79
CA PHE A 190 -8.08 -2.18 -4.69
C PHE A 190 -9.59 -2.41 -4.73
N CYS A 191 -10.19 -2.41 -3.53
CA CYS A 191 -11.58 -2.05 -3.29
C CYS A 191 -11.61 -0.87 -2.30
N ASN A 192 -12.45 0.14 -2.54
CA ASN A 192 -12.47 1.39 -1.77
C ASN A 192 -11.10 2.07 -1.70
N ALA A 193 -10.39 2.19 -2.82
CA ALA A 193 -9.10 2.87 -2.85
C ALA A 193 -9.19 4.29 -2.29
N VAL A 194 -8.25 4.67 -1.44
CA VAL A 194 -8.11 6.04 -0.94
C VAL A 194 -7.28 6.87 -1.91
N GLU A 195 -7.59 8.16 -2.00
CA GLU A 195 -7.04 9.06 -3.01
C GLU A 195 -5.79 9.81 -2.55
N ASP A 196 -5.46 9.74 -1.27
CA ASP A 196 -4.39 10.47 -0.58
C ASP A 196 -3.30 9.56 0.01
N ASN A 197 -3.28 8.27 -0.35
CA ASN A 197 -2.37 7.27 0.21
C ASN A 197 -0.90 7.54 -0.15
N PRO A 198 0.00 7.76 0.84
CA PRO A 198 1.42 7.97 0.57
C PRO A 198 2.26 6.69 0.56
N PHE A 199 1.71 5.58 1.04
CA PHE A 199 2.49 4.41 1.45
C PHE A 199 2.61 3.32 0.40
N MET A 200 1.48 2.88 -0.16
CA MET A 200 1.47 1.68 -0.98
C MET A 200 2.09 1.86 -2.35
N ALA A 201 2.68 0.78 -2.85
CA ALA A 201 2.87 0.62 -4.28
C ALA A 201 1.49 0.78 -4.96
N GLY A 202 1.42 1.53 -6.04
CA GLY A 202 0.16 1.80 -6.72
C GLY A 202 -0.71 2.89 -6.09
N ALA A 203 -0.21 3.64 -5.10
CA ALA A 203 -0.83 4.89 -4.67
C ALA A 203 -1.04 5.83 -5.86
N PHE A 204 -2.11 6.61 -5.82
CA PHE A 204 -2.40 7.62 -6.84
C PHE A 204 -2.90 8.91 -6.19
N HIS A 205 -2.85 9.99 -6.94
CA HIS A 205 -3.36 11.29 -6.52
C HIS A 205 -4.79 11.47 -7.05
N GLY A 206 -5.75 11.60 -6.15
CA GLY A 206 -7.18 11.66 -6.49
C GLY A 206 -7.56 12.90 -7.29
N VAL A 207 -8.63 12.79 -8.05
CA VAL A 207 -9.14 13.92 -8.86
C VAL A 207 -9.77 15.03 -8.01
N GLY A 208 -10.13 14.72 -6.76
CA GLY A 208 -10.65 15.69 -5.78
C GLY A 208 -9.56 16.41 -5.01
N GLU A 209 -8.31 16.00 -5.14
CA GLU A 209 -7.16 16.59 -4.48
C GLU A 209 -6.69 17.88 -5.16
N GLY A 210 -5.85 18.68 -4.46
CA GLY A 210 -5.25 19.90 -5.01
C GLY A 210 -4.28 19.62 -6.17
N ASP A 211 -3.81 20.68 -6.85
CA ASP A 211 -2.86 20.53 -7.98
C ASP A 211 -1.53 19.86 -7.54
N CYS A 212 -1.10 20.14 -6.30
CA CYS A 212 0.06 19.50 -5.70
C CYS A 212 -0.11 19.46 -4.18
N VAL A 213 0.21 18.34 -3.53
CA VAL A 213 0.01 18.12 -2.09
C VAL A 213 1.18 17.28 -1.53
N ILE A 214 1.60 17.56 -0.30
CA ILE A 214 2.56 16.72 0.44
C ILE A 214 1.81 15.82 1.42
N ASN A 215 1.94 14.52 1.27
CA ASN A 215 1.47 13.49 2.19
C ASN A 215 2.66 12.76 2.81
N VAL A 216 2.59 12.47 4.10
CA VAL A 216 3.68 11.82 4.82
C VAL A 216 3.20 10.52 5.45
N GLY A 217 3.94 9.46 5.22
CA GLY A 217 3.74 8.19 5.91
C GLY A 217 4.76 8.01 7.02
N VAL A 218 4.29 7.76 8.25
CA VAL A 218 5.12 7.47 9.41
C VAL A 218 4.85 6.06 9.90
N SER A 219 5.91 5.35 10.31
CA SER A 219 5.83 3.98 10.77
C SER A 219 6.62 3.78 12.07
N GLY A 220 6.33 2.71 12.77
CA GLY A 220 7.02 2.38 14.02
C GLY A 220 6.43 1.15 14.71
N PRO A 221 6.33 -0.02 14.03
CA PRO A 221 5.97 -1.27 14.70
C PRO A 221 6.87 -1.56 15.89
N GLY A 222 8.18 -1.35 15.75
CA GLY A 222 9.15 -1.55 16.82
C GLY A 222 8.87 -0.69 18.05
N VAL A 223 8.44 0.57 17.87
CA VAL A 223 8.07 1.45 18.99
C VAL A 223 6.88 0.91 19.77
N VAL A 224 5.86 0.39 19.06
CA VAL A 224 4.70 -0.24 19.69
C VAL A 224 5.08 -1.54 20.37
N TYR A 225 5.90 -2.37 19.73
CA TYR A 225 6.39 -3.63 20.29
C TYR A 225 7.11 -3.41 21.63
N HIS A 226 8.06 -2.48 21.69
CA HIS A 226 8.79 -2.16 22.93
C HIS A 226 7.86 -1.60 24.02
N ALA A 227 6.91 -0.72 23.64
CA ALA A 227 5.96 -0.19 24.62
C ALA A 227 5.07 -1.28 25.23
N LEU A 228 4.78 -2.37 24.51
CA LEU A 228 4.01 -3.49 25.05
C LEU A 228 4.82 -4.39 25.98
N GLN A 229 6.13 -4.46 25.80
CA GLN A 229 7.01 -5.20 26.73
C GLN A 229 6.92 -4.65 28.15
N ASP A 230 6.76 -3.32 28.30
CA ASP A 230 6.62 -2.64 29.60
C ASP A 230 5.31 -2.99 30.33
N VAL A 231 4.30 -3.47 29.59
CA VAL A 231 2.97 -3.82 30.11
C VAL A 231 2.63 -5.30 29.87
N LYS A 232 3.62 -6.15 29.75
CA LYS A 232 3.47 -7.59 29.52
C LYS A 232 2.54 -8.23 30.53
N GLY A 233 1.53 -8.96 30.06
CA GLY A 233 0.54 -9.61 30.91
C GLY A 233 -0.53 -8.67 31.53
N ALA A 234 -0.51 -7.39 31.21
CA ALA A 234 -1.55 -6.45 31.64
C ALA A 234 -2.90 -6.73 30.93
N PRO A 235 -4.02 -6.30 31.52
CA PRO A 235 -5.33 -6.38 30.88
C PRO A 235 -5.38 -5.63 29.54
N PHE A 236 -6.27 -6.04 28.62
CA PHE A 236 -6.35 -5.48 27.28
C PHE A 236 -6.72 -3.99 27.19
N ASP A 237 -7.39 -3.44 28.18
CA ASP A 237 -7.64 -2.00 28.31
C ASP A 237 -6.33 -1.21 28.54
N VAL A 238 -5.42 -1.74 29.34
CA VAL A 238 -4.07 -1.17 29.55
C VAL A 238 -3.25 -1.28 28.28
N VAL A 239 -3.29 -2.44 27.59
CA VAL A 239 -2.63 -2.66 26.31
C VAL A 239 -3.12 -1.64 25.27
N ALA A 240 -4.43 -1.49 25.12
CA ALA A 240 -5.04 -0.55 24.16
C ALA A 240 -4.64 0.91 24.46
N GLU A 241 -4.64 1.32 25.74
CA GLU A 241 -4.24 2.67 26.13
C GLU A 241 -2.76 2.92 25.87
N THR A 242 -1.91 1.92 26.08
CA THR A 242 -0.46 1.98 25.76
C THR A 242 -0.22 2.16 24.27
N ILE A 243 -0.86 1.36 23.43
CA ILE A 243 -0.78 1.48 21.97
C ILE A 243 -1.24 2.87 21.51
N LYS A 244 -2.39 3.34 22.03
CA LYS A 244 -2.95 4.64 21.67
C LYS A 244 -1.99 5.79 22.00
N LYS A 245 -1.37 5.79 23.19
CA LYS A 245 -0.39 6.80 23.59
C LYS A 245 0.87 6.75 22.71
N THR A 246 1.33 5.56 22.37
CA THR A 246 2.49 5.36 21.51
C THR A 246 2.19 5.86 20.08
N ALA A 247 1.05 5.49 19.52
CA ALA A 247 0.59 5.93 18.21
C ALA A 247 0.44 7.46 18.13
N PHE A 248 -0.05 8.09 19.21
CA PHE A 248 -0.09 9.56 19.33
C PHE A 248 1.31 10.18 19.14
N ARG A 249 2.32 9.66 19.86
CA ARG A 249 3.70 10.17 19.77
C ARG A 249 4.29 9.99 18.37
N ILE A 250 4.12 8.81 17.77
CA ILE A 250 4.59 8.52 16.40
C ILE A 250 3.96 9.49 15.39
N THR A 251 2.63 9.71 15.47
CA THR A 251 1.91 10.61 14.55
C THR A 251 2.41 12.05 14.66
N ARG A 252 2.72 12.52 15.88
CA ARG A 252 3.27 13.87 16.10
C ARG A 252 4.61 14.07 15.39
N MET A 253 5.45 13.04 15.32
CA MET A 253 6.71 13.09 14.57
C MET A 253 6.44 13.18 13.05
N GLY A 254 5.51 12.37 12.53
CA GLY A 254 5.08 12.46 11.14
C GLY A 254 4.54 13.84 10.76
N GLN A 255 3.71 14.43 11.62
CA GLN A 255 3.17 15.77 11.39
C GLN A 255 4.27 16.86 11.38
N LEU A 256 5.26 16.77 12.26
CA LEU A 256 6.39 17.70 12.29
C LEU A 256 7.13 17.70 10.95
N VAL A 257 7.47 16.51 10.44
CA VAL A 257 8.15 16.36 9.15
C VAL A 257 7.26 16.83 8.00
N ALA A 258 5.96 16.52 8.02
CA ALA A 258 5.02 16.94 6.99
C ALA A 258 4.89 18.45 6.88
N GLN A 259 4.76 19.14 8.01
CA GLN A 259 4.69 20.60 8.08
C GLN A 259 5.97 21.27 7.55
N GLU A 260 7.12 20.73 7.93
CA GLU A 260 8.40 21.27 7.47
C GLU A 260 8.65 21.00 5.99
N ALA A 261 8.29 19.82 5.48
CA ALA A 261 8.36 19.52 4.05
C ALA A 261 7.44 20.44 3.23
N SER A 262 6.20 20.62 3.68
CA SER A 262 5.23 21.55 3.06
C SER A 262 5.78 22.97 3.01
N ARG A 263 6.32 23.48 4.11
CA ARG A 263 6.89 24.82 4.21
C ARG A 263 8.09 25.02 3.27
N ARG A 264 9.02 24.07 3.21
CA ARG A 264 10.24 24.18 2.37
C ARG A 264 9.95 24.04 0.88
N LEU A 265 8.97 23.21 0.54
CA LEU A 265 8.60 22.94 -0.86
C LEU A 265 7.56 23.96 -1.38
N ASP A 266 6.96 24.78 -0.51
CA ASP A 266 5.85 25.68 -0.83
C ASP A 266 4.67 24.91 -1.48
N VAL A 267 4.33 23.76 -0.89
CA VAL A 267 3.26 22.87 -1.34
C VAL A 267 2.34 22.57 -0.15
N PRO A 268 1.01 22.65 -0.31
CA PRO A 268 0.07 22.37 0.79
C PRO A 268 0.33 21.03 1.47
N PHE A 269 0.20 21.02 2.80
CA PHE A 269 0.19 19.80 3.59
C PHE A 269 -1.18 19.14 3.49
N GLY A 270 -1.22 17.89 3.01
CA GLY A 270 -2.40 17.04 2.92
C GLY A 270 -2.61 16.24 4.20
N ILE A 271 -2.03 15.04 4.27
CA ILE A 271 -2.25 14.13 5.39
C ILE A 271 -0.96 13.53 5.97
N VAL A 272 -1.10 13.06 7.22
CA VAL A 272 -0.21 12.08 7.84
C VAL A 272 -0.90 10.73 7.86
N ASP A 273 -0.27 9.74 7.29
CA ASP A 273 -0.66 8.34 7.38
C ASP A 273 0.18 7.66 8.48
N LEU A 274 -0.45 7.29 9.58
CA LEU A 274 0.17 6.44 10.57
C LEU A 274 -0.15 4.98 10.26
N SER A 275 0.71 4.35 9.51
CA SER A 275 0.61 2.93 9.23
C SER A 275 1.76 2.18 9.89
N LEU A 276 1.44 1.23 10.77
CA LEU A 276 2.42 0.28 11.28
C LEU A 276 2.79 -0.66 10.12
N ALA A 277 3.67 -0.18 9.26
CA ALA A 277 4.19 -0.90 8.11
C ALA A 277 5.55 -1.50 8.50
N PRO A 278 5.63 -2.83 8.68
CA PRO A 278 6.84 -3.48 9.14
C PRO A 278 7.96 -3.44 8.09
N THR A 279 9.15 -3.81 8.51
CA THR A 279 10.27 -4.15 7.63
C THR A 279 10.75 -5.58 7.94
N PRO A 280 11.58 -6.20 7.07
CA PRO A 280 12.17 -7.50 7.36
C PRO A 280 13.18 -7.48 8.53
N ALA A 281 13.47 -6.31 9.09
CA ALA A 281 14.39 -6.16 10.21
C ALA A 281 13.79 -6.75 11.50
N VAL A 282 14.62 -7.45 12.27
CA VAL A 282 14.22 -7.97 13.58
C VAL A 282 13.87 -6.81 14.51
N GLY A 283 12.71 -6.90 15.16
CA GLY A 283 12.21 -5.87 16.07
C GLY A 283 11.25 -4.87 15.42
N ASP A 284 11.03 -4.94 14.10
CA ASP A 284 10.09 -4.07 13.37
C ASP A 284 8.97 -4.89 12.72
N SER A 285 8.22 -5.64 13.53
CA SER A 285 7.23 -6.63 13.08
C SER A 285 5.86 -6.42 13.74
N VAL A 286 4.81 -6.37 12.93
CA VAL A 286 3.42 -6.38 13.40
C VAL A 286 3.04 -7.73 13.98
N ALA A 287 3.52 -8.84 13.39
CA ALA A 287 3.28 -10.17 13.95
C ALA A 287 3.82 -10.28 15.38
N ARG A 288 5.02 -9.75 15.66
CA ARG A 288 5.58 -9.77 17.01
C ARG A 288 4.81 -8.91 18.00
N ILE A 289 4.19 -7.81 17.55
CA ILE A 289 3.26 -7.05 18.39
C ILE A 289 2.07 -7.94 18.82
N LEU A 290 1.51 -8.71 17.88
CA LEU A 290 0.39 -9.60 18.18
C LEU A 290 0.78 -10.73 19.12
N GLU A 291 1.98 -11.26 18.96
CA GLU A 291 2.54 -12.31 19.84
C GLU A 291 2.82 -11.75 21.24
N GLU A 292 3.29 -10.50 21.38
CA GLU A 292 3.49 -9.87 22.70
C GLU A 292 2.18 -9.68 23.47
N MET A 293 1.02 -9.64 22.75
CA MET A 293 -0.32 -9.66 23.38
C MET A 293 -0.72 -11.02 23.95
N GLY A 294 0.17 -12.05 23.86
CA GLY A 294 -0.01 -13.37 24.45
C GLY A 294 -0.34 -14.48 23.45
N LEU A 295 -0.11 -14.26 22.17
CA LEU A 295 -0.21 -15.34 21.17
C LEU A 295 1.13 -16.03 21.02
N GLU A 296 1.13 -17.36 20.94
CA GLU A 296 2.36 -18.14 20.74
C GLU A 296 2.98 -17.89 19.37
N VAL A 297 2.14 -17.87 18.32
CA VAL A 297 2.53 -17.58 16.94
C VAL A 297 1.40 -16.81 16.26
N CYS A 298 1.76 -15.78 15.50
CA CYS A 298 0.82 -15.06 14.64
C CYS A 298 0.14 -16.04 13.65
N GLY A 299 -1.18 -15.94 13.52
CA GLY A 299 -1.97 -16.90 12.73
C GLY A 299 -2.82 -17.83 13.60
N THR A 300 -2.44 -18.08 14.85
CA THR A 300 -3.25 -18.90 15.77
C THR A 300 -4.58 -18.22 16.14
N HIS A 301 -5.51 -18.97 16.75
CA HIS A 301 -6.76 -18.42 17.24
C HIS A 301 -6.52 -17.25 18.22
N GLY A 302 -7.24 -16.14 18.04
CA GLY A 302 -7.02 -14.89 18.77
C GLY A 302 -6.32 -13.82 17.94
N THR A 303 -5.55 -14.15 16.89
CA THR A 303 -4.80 -13.20 16.06
C THR A 303 -5.70 -12.09 15.48
N THR A 304 -6.87 -12.45 14.91
CA THR A 304 -7.81 -11.46 14.36
C THR A 304 -8.33 -10.50 15.44
N ALA A 305 -8.60 -10.99 16.66
CA ALA A 305 -9.04 -10.15 17.78
C ALA A 305 -7.93 -9.21 18.26
N ALA A 306 -6.70 -9.71 18.40
CA ALA A 306 -5.54 -8.90 18.75
C ALA A 306 -5.27 -7.80 17.71
N LEU A 307 -5.36 -8.15 16.41
CA LEU A 307 -5.20 -7.20 15.30
C LEU A 307 -6.31 -6.14 15.30
N ALA A 308 -7.56 -6.50 15.61
CA ALA A 308 -8.66 -5.55 15.74
C ALA A 308 -8.38 -4.51 16.84
N LEU A 309 -7.91 -4.95 18.00
CA LEU A 309 -7.49 -4.07 19.10
C LEU A 309 -6.34 -3.16 18.67
N LEU A 310 -5.30 -3.73 18.06
CA LEU A 310 -4.14 -2.98 17.58
C LEU A 310 -4.55 -1.88 16.60
N ASN A 311 -5.29 -2.25 15.57
CA ASN A 311 -5.70 -1.33 14.50
C ASN A 311 -6.58 -0.18 15.02
N ASP A 312 -7.53 -0.47 15.90
CA ASP A 312 -8.42 0.52 16.52
C ASP A 312 -7.63 1.49 17.43
N ALA A 313 -6.75 0.96 18.28
CA ALA A 313 -5.95 1.77 19.18
C ALA A 313 -4.97 2.70 18.44
N VAL A 314 -4.34 2.21 17.34
CA VAL A 314 -3.47 2.99 16.46
C VAL A 314 -4.25 4.14 15.83
N LYS A 315 -5.41 3.88 15.25
CA LYS A 315 -6.27 4.92 14.64
C LYS A 315 -6.71 5.97 15.66
N LYS A 316 -7.11 5.56 16.85
CA LYS A 316 -7.47 6.48 17.94
C LYS A 316 -6.31 7.38 18.34
N GLY A 317 -5.11 6.84 18.45
CA GLY A 317 -3.90 7.62 18.74
C GLY A 317 -3.57 8.63 17.65
N GLY A 318 -3.67 8.22 16.39
CA GLY A 318 -3.46 9.08 15.23
C GLY A 318 -4.41 10.28 15.20
N VAL A 319 -5.71 10.02 15.26
CA VAL A 319 -6.76 11.06 15.21
C VAL A 319 -6.63 12.06 16.38
N MET A 320 -6.18 11.61 17.56
CA MET A 320 -5.93 12.49 18.69
C MET A 320 -4.67 13.38 18.50
N ALA A 321 -3.72 12.94 17.67
CA ALA A 321 -2.45 13.63 17.47
C ALA A 321 -2.51 14.69 16.36
N SER A 322 -3.34 14.51 15.36
CA SER A 322 -3.40 15.37 14.17
C SER A 322 -4.81 15.42 13.60
N SER A 323 -5.23 16.60 13.13
CA SER A 323 -6.44 16.79 12.31
C SER A 323 -6.23 16.41 10.84
N HIS A 324 -5.02 16.07 10.45
CA HIS A 324 -4.62 15.71 9.09
C HIS A 324 -4.38 14.20 8.93
N VAL A 325 -5.00 13.35 9.74
CA VAL A 325 -4.88 11.90 9.59
C VAL A 325 -5.68 11.44 8.37
N GLY A 326 -5.04 10.67 7.51
CA GLY A 326 -5.63 10.15 6.28
C GLY A 326 -4.93 8.88 5.79
N GLY A 327 -5.00 8.64 4.49
CA GLY A 327 -4.41 7.47 3.86
C GLY A 327 -5.02 6.16 4.35
N LEU A 328 -4.19 5.19 4.64
CA LEU A 328 -4.60 3.87 5.10
C LEU A 328 -4.59 3.72 6.63
N SER A 329 -3.85 4.54 7.32
CA SER A 329 -3.64 4.58 8.79
C SER A 329 -4.10 3.34 9.57
N GLY A 330 -3.19 2.68 10.26
CA GLY A 330 -3.48 1.48 11.06
C GLY A 330 -2.39 0.42 10.97
N ALA A 331 -2.75 -0.86 11.11
CA ALA A 331 -1.80 -1.96 11.07
C ALA A 331 -1.78 -2.63 9.69
N PHE A 332 -0.60 -2.74 9.08
CA PHE A 332 -0.31 -3.49 7.85
C PHE A 332 0.11 -4.92 8.18
N ILE A 333 -0.21 -5.84 7.29
CA ILE A 333 0.12 -7.26 7.44
C ILE A 333 0.77 -7.84 6.17
N PRO A 334 1.79 -7.19 5.57
CA PRO A 334 2.48 -7.74 4.41
C PRO A 334 3.29 -8.97 4.81
N VAL A 335 3.18 -10.06 4.04
CA VAL A 335 3.85 -11.31 4.43
C VAL A 335 5.36 -11.23 4.21
N SER A 336 5.84 -10.63 3.11
CA SER A 336 7.28 -10.61 2.82
C SER A 336 8.06 -9.52 3.57
N GLU A 337 7.37 -8.50 4.06
CA GLU A 337 7.99 -7.32 4.67
C GLU A 337 8.02 -7.39 6.21
N ASP A 338 7.56 -8.50 6.81
CA ASP A 338 7.45 -8.70 8.26
C ASP A 338 8.08 -10.02 8.66
N GLU A 339 9.16 -10.00 9.44
CA GLU A 339 9.89 -11.21 9.81
C GLU A 339 9.04 -12.22 10.60
N GLY A 340 8.10 -11.73 11.41
CA GLY A 340 7.17 -12.60 12.14
C GLY A 340 6.09 -13.18 11.24
N MET A 341 5.57 -12.44 10.24
CA MET A 341 4.65 -12.99 9.24
C MET A 341 5.32 -14.01 8.36
N ILE A 342 6.57 -13.77 7.93
CA ILE A 342 7.40 -14.73 7.19
C ILE A 342 7.53 -16.05 7.99
N ALA A 343 7.92 -15.95 9.27
CA ALA A 343 8.08 -17.10 10.15
C ALA A 343 6.76 -17.85 10.37
N ALA A 344 5.66 -17.13 10.60
CA ALA A 344 4.32 -17.70 10.80
C ALA A 344 3.81 -18.43 9.55
N ALA A 345 4.02 -17.86 8.36
CA ALA A 345 3.65 -18.49 7.10
C ALA A 345 4.52 -19.71 6.80
N ALA A 346 5.84 -19.64 7.02
CA ALA A 346 6.76 -20.76 6.83
C ALA A 346 6.48 -21.94 7.78
N SER A 347 6.06 -21.67 9.02
CA SER A 347 5.66 -22.70 9.97
C SER A 347 4.29 -23.33 9.72
N GLY A 348 3.50 -22.76 8.81
CA GLY A 348 2.12 -23.18 8.55
C GLY A 348 1.11 -22.71 9.61
N ALA A 349 1.47 -21.81 10.50
CA ALA A 349 0.54 -21.20 11.45
C ALA A 349 -0.35 -20.14 10.77
N LEU A 350 0.19 -19.46 9.76
CA LEU A 350 -0.51 -18.42 8.99
C LEU A 350 -0.83 -18.95 7.59
N HIS A 351 -2.11 -19.07 7.28
CA HIS A 351 -2.65 -19.47 5.98
C HIS A 351 -3.40 -18.33 5.31
N LEU A 352 -3.69 -18.46 4.01
CA LEU A 352 -4.40 -17.45 3.24
C LEU A 352 -5.78 -17.12 3.84
N ASP A 353 -6.57 -18.13 4.22
CA ASP A 353 -7.88 -17.96 4.88
C ASP A 353 -7.78 -17.16 6.18
N LYS A 354 -6.70 -17.37 6.94
CA LYS A 354 -6.46 -16.61 8.17
C LYS A 354 -6.09 -15.16 7.85
N LEU A 355 -5.29 -14.93 6.81
CA LEU A 355 -4.98 -13.59 6.33
C LEU A 355 -6.25 -12.87 5.88
N GLU A 356 -7.13 -13.50 5.11
CA GLU A 356 -8.43 -12.94 4.71
C GLU A 356 -9.28 -12.56 5.94
N ALA A 357 -9.35 -13.43 6.96
CA ALA A 357 -10.02 -13.07 8.21
C ALA A 357 -9.37 -11.87 8.92
N MET A 358 -8.04 -11.76 8.88
CA MET A 358 -7.29 -10.63 9.44
C MET A 358 -7.53 -9.34 8.64
N THR A 359 -7.73 -9.43 7.32
CA THR A 359 -7.99 -8.26 6.47
C THR A 359 -9.35 -7.62 6.76
N CYS A 360 -10.28 -8.33 7.40
CA CYS A 360 -11.50 -7.71 7.90
C CYS A 360 -11.23 -6.56 8.90
N VAL A 361 -10.12 -6.61 9.62
CA VAL A 361 -9.80 -5.72 10.74
C VAL A 361 -8.46 -4.97 10.62
N CYS A 362 -7.63 -5.30 9.63
CA CYS A 362 -6.40 -4.55 9.33
C CYS A 362 -6.71 -3.24 8.57
N SER A 363 -5.68 -2.47 8.23
CA SER A 363 -5.87 -1.22 7.47
C SER A 363 -5.72 -1.36 5.96
N VAL A 364 -5.17 -2.46 5.46
CA VAL A 364 -4.87 -2.62 4.02
C VAL A 364 -5.60 -3.81 3.41
N GLY A 365 -5.10 -5.01 3.54
CA GLY A 365 -5.60 -6.20 2.85
C GLY A 365 -4.54 -7.29 2.73
N LEU A 366 -4.66 -8.16 1.73
CA LEU A 366 -3.66 -9.15 1.37
C LEU A 366 -2.47 -8.47 0.69
N ASP A 367 -1.33 -8.47 1.35
CA ASP A 367 -0.18 -7.72 0.87
C ASP A 367 1.07 -8.58 0.78
N MET A 368 1.77 -8.51 -0.38
CA MET A 368 3.01 -9.23 -0.67
C MET A 368 2.87 -10.75 -0.44
N ILE A 369 1.83 -11.33 -1.01
CA ILE A 369 1.54 -12.77 -0.90
C ILE A 369 2.12 -13.51 -2.10
N ALA A 370 3.15 -14.32 -1.88
CA ALA A 370 3.66 -15.23 -2.89
C ALA A 370 2.82 -16.52 -2.92
N VAL A 371 2.39 -16.90 -4.12
CA VAL A 371 1.62 -18.14 -4.37
C VAL A 371 2.32 -18.97 -5.46
N PRO A 372 2.00 -20.28 -5.62
CA PRO A 372 2.61 -21.09 -6.67
C PRO A 372 2.52 -20.45 -8.06
N GLY A 373 3.59 -20.58 -8.83
CA GLY A 373 3.68 -19.98 -10.16
C GLY A 373 2.66 -20.51 -11.16
N ASP A 374 2.12 -21.71 -10.94
CA ASP A 374 1.08 -22.33 -11.77
C ASP A 374 -0.35 -21.95 -11.32
N THR A 375 -0.52 -21.16 -10.26
CA THR A 375 -1.83 -20.65 -9.85
C THR A 375 -2.55 -19.99 -11.02
N THR A 376 -3.79 -20.43 -11.26
CA THR A 376 -4.56 -19.96 -12.43
C THR A 376 -5.04 -18.53 -12.28
N ALA A 377 -5.28 -17.85 -13.39
CA ALA A 377 -5.85 -16.50 -13.39
C ALA A 377 -7.23 -16.45 -12.70
N GLU A 378 -8.01 -17.53 -12.81
CA GLU A 378 -9.31 -17.65 -12.16
C GLU A 378 -9.19 -17.76 -10.63
N THR A 379 -8.22 -18.50 -10.12
CA THR A 379 -7.95 -18.56 -8.68
C THR A 379 -7.49 -17.21 -8.15
N LEU A 380 -6.56 -16.53 -8.85
CA LEU A 380 -6.16 -15.16 -8.50
C LEU A 380 -7.35 -14.20 -8.49
N SER A 381 -8.23 -14.32 -9.49
CA SER A 381 -9.47 -13.52 -9.57
C SER A 381 -10.42 -13.79 -8.40
N ALA A 382 -10.55 -15.05 -7.98
CA ALA A 382 -11.42 -15.41 -6.86
C ALA A 382 -10.91 -14.82 -5.54
N ILE A 383 -9.60 -14.88 -5.28
CA ILE A 383 -8.96 -14.23 -4.11
C ILE A 383 -9.21 -12.71 -4.13
N ILE A 384 -9.07 -12.07 -5.30
CA ILE A 384 -9.40 -10.65 -5.46
C ILE A 384 -10.86 -10.37 -5.15
N ALA A 385 -11.78 -11.25 -5.57
CA ALA A 385 -13.21 -11.09 -5.31
C ALA A 385 -13.55 -11.19 -3.82
N ASP A 386 -12.95 -12.15 -3.10
CA ASP A 386 -13.14 -12.35 -1.67
C ASP A 386 -12.63 -11.13 -0.89
N GLU A 387 -11.45 -10.66 -1.21
CA GLU A 387 -10.87 -9.49 -0.56
C GLU A 387 -11.67 -8.20 -0.87
N ALA A 388 -12.14 -8.04 -2.12
CA ALA A 388 -13.02 -6.94 -2.49
C ALA A 388 -14.37 -7.00 -1.75
N ALA A 389 -14.91 -8.21 -1.50
CA ALA A 389 -16.14 -8.40 -0.72
C ALA A 389 -15.93 -7.98 0.74
N ILE A 390 -14.80 -8.34 1.35
CA ILE A 390 -14.41 -7.91 2.69
C ILE A 390 -14.37 -6.38 2.77
N GLY A 391 -13.70 -5.72 1.83
CA GLY A 391 -13.62 -4.26 1.77
C GLY A 391 -14.98 -3.60 1.59
N MET A 392 -15.76 -4.12 0.64
CA MET A 392 -17.09 -3.60 0.33
C MET A 392 -18.05 -3.67 1.52
N VAL A 393 -18.11 -4.82 2.19
CA VAL A 393 -19.05 -5.05 3.31
C VAL A 393 -18.65 -4.27 4.55
N ASN A 394 -17.35 -4.19 4.84
CA ASN A 394 -16.83 -3.50 6.02
C ASN A 394 -16.60 -1.98 5.81
N SER A 395 -16.92 -1.45 4.63
CA SER A 395 -16.70 -0.03 4.29
C SER A 395 -15.25 0.42 4.56
N LYS A 396 -14.29 -0.44 4.24
CA LYS A 396 -12.86 -0.18 4.39
C LYS A 396 -12.12 -0.40 3.08
N THR A 397 -10.95 0.21 2.94
CA THR A 397 -10.04 -0.13 1.84
C THR A 397 -9.52 -1.55 2.03
N THR A 398 -9.56 -2.33 0.96
CA THR A 398 -8.79 -3.55 0.83
C THR A 398 -7.92 -3.49 -0.42
N ALA A 399 -6.72 -4.05 -0.31
CA ALA A 399 -5.74 -4.14 -1.37
C ALA A 399 -5.33 -5.61 -1.55
N VAL A 400 -5.02 -5.98 -2.77
CA VAL A 400 -4.50 -7.32 -3.10
C VAL A 400 -3.22 -7.14 -3.90
N ARG A 401 -2.10 -7.62 -3.33
CA ARG A 401 -0.79 -7.69 -3.97
C ARG A 401 -0.34 -9.16 -3.96
N LEU A 402 -0.78 -9.91 -4.99
CA LEU A 402 -0.49 -11.33 -5.19
C LEU A 402 0.65 -11.50 -6.18
N ILE A 403 1.56 -12.41 -5.87
CA ILE A 403 2.74 -12.71 -6.68
C ILE A 403 2.75 -14.20 -7.00
N PRO A 404 2.15 -14.63 -8.13
CA PRO A 404 2.32 -16.00 -8.61
C PRO A 404 3.77 -16.16 -9.07
N ALA A 405 4.57 -16.83 -8.25
CA ALA A 405 6.03 -16.90 -8.40
C ALA A 405 6.44 -17.91 -9.48
N PRO A 406 6.92 -17.47 -10.65
CA PRO A 406 7.20 -18.37 -11.76
C PRO A 406 8.22 -19.45 -11.39
N GLY A 407 7.86 -20.72 -11.66
CA GLY A 407 8.73 -21.89 -11.38
C GLY A 407 8.85 -22.26 -9.91
N LYS A 408 8.12 -21.62 -9.01
CA LYS A 408 8.09 -21.90 -7.58
C LYS A 408 6.83 -22.63 -7.15
N THR A 409 6.95 -23.43 -6.10
CA THR A 409 5.88 -24.24 -5.49
C THR A 409 5.79 -23.98 -3.99
N VAL A 410 4.77 -24.49 -3.34
CA VAL A 410 4.59 -24.38 -1.88
C VAL A 410 5.85 -24.87 -1.13
N GLY A 411 6.32 -24.04 -0.21
CA GLY A 411 7.54 -24.29 0.57
C GLY A 411 8.81 -23.66 0.00
N ASP A 412 8.77 -23.20 -1.25
CA ASP A 412 9.85 -22.36 -1.79
C ASP A 412 9.79 -20.95 -1.21
N THR A 413 10.86 -20.19 -1.39
CA THR A 413 10.94 -18.76 -1.02
C THR A 413 11.19 -17.91 -2.25
N VAL A 414 10.58 -16.71 -2.29
CA VAL A 414 10.82 -15.69 -3.30
C VAL A 414 11.53 -14.51 -2.63
N GLU A 415 12.65 -14.10 -3.21
CA GLU A 415 13.42 -12.95 -2.74
C GLU A 415 13.06 -11.70 -3.56
N PHE A 416 12.66 -10.63 -2.88
CA PHE A 416 12.37 -9.32 -3.50
C PHE A 416 13.45 -8.29 -3.20
N GLY A 417 14.21 -8.50 -2.12
CA GLY A 417 15.28 -7.64 -1.67
C GLY A 417 14.84 -6.33 -1.00
N GLY A 418 15.78 -5.66 -0.35
CA GLY A 418 15.55 -4.39 0.33
C GLY A 418 14.41 -4.44 1.34
N LEU A 419 13.56 -3.42 1.32
CA LEU A 419 12.39 -3.33 2.21
C LEU A 419 11.27 -4.32 1.86
N LEU A 420 11.25 -4.88 0.64
CA LEU A 420 10.23 -5.83 0.23
C LEU A 420 10.52 -7.26 0.75
N GLY A 421 11.73 -7.52 1.22
CA GLY A 421 12.14 -8.74 1.91
C GLY A 421 12.02 -10.01 1.08
N SER A 422 11.50 -11.07 1.70
CA SER A 422 11.30 -12.38 1.09
C SER A 422 9.98 -12.99 1.54
N ALA A 423 9.33 -13.78 0.69
CA ALA A 423 8.07 -14.45 1.03
C ALA A 423 8.16 -15.95 0.85
N PRO A 424 7.67 -16.76 1.81
CA PRO A 424 7.39 -18.16 1.55
C PRO A 424 6.22 -18.25 0.56
N VAL A 425 6.30 -19.21 -0.38
CA VAL A 425 5.20 -19.51 -1.31
C VAL A 425 4.09 -20.22 -0.54
N MET A 426 2.97 -19.53 -0.38
CA MET A 426 1.82 -20.00 0.41
C MET A 426 0.89 -20.87 -0.43
N PRO A 427 0.28 -21.92 0.14
CA PRO A 427 -0.69 -22.74 -0.58
C PRO A 427 -1.97 -21.95 -0.91
N VAL A 428 -2.55 -22.26 -2.06
CA VAL A 428 -3.92 -21.87 -2.43
C VAL A 428 -4.81 -23.11 -2.45
N HIS A 429 -6.14 -22.93 -2.34
CA HIS A 429 -7.06 -24.06 -2.43
C HIS A 429 -6.95 -24.77 -3.80
N PRO A 430 -6.98 -26.11 -3.82
CA PRO A 430 -6.84 -26.88 -5.06
C PRO A 430 -8.12 -26.91 -5.91
N PHE A 431 -9.24 -26.37 -5.39
CA PHE A 431 -10.52 -26.38 -6.07
C PHE A 431 -10.71 -25.15 -6.95
N GLY A 432 -11.19 -25.36 -8.17
CA GLY A 432 -11.28 -24.30 -9.18
C GLY A 432 -12.49 -23.38 -8.98
N SER A 433 -12.31 -22.08 -9.26
CA SER A 433 -13.34 -21.05 -9.21
C SER A 433 -13.73 -20.49 -10.60
N ALA A 434 -13.28 -21.12 -11.69
CA ALA A 434 -13.48 -20.61 -13.04
C ALA A 434 -14.97 -20.33 -13.40
N PRO A 435 -15.94 -21.23 -13.08
CA PRO A 435 -17.35 -20.93 -13.33
C PRO A 435 -17.90 -19.74 -12.56
N PHE A 436 -17.39 -19.48 -11.35
CA PHE A 436 -17.76 -18.31 -10.54
C PHE A 436 -17.23 -17.03 -11.19
N VAL A 437 -15.96 -16.98 -11.52
CA VAL A 437 -15.30 -15.83 -12.13
C VAL A 437 -15.87 -15.50 -13.51
N SER A 438 -16.15 -16.53 -14.32
CA SER A 438 -16.67 -16.36 -15.70
C SER A 438 -18.10 -15.82 -15.77
N ARG A 439 -18.84 -15.77 -14.67
CA ARG A 439 -20.17 -15.13 -14.62
C ARG A 439 -20.10 -13.64 -14.97
N GLY A 440 -18.99 -12.98 -14.64
CA GLY A 440 -18.80 -11.55 -14.92
C GLY A 440 -19.85 -10.65 -14.25
N GLY A 441 -20.07 -9.49 -14.86
CA GLY A 441 -21.05 -8.53 -14.39
C GLY A 441 -20.67 -7.87 -13.06
N ARG A 442 -21.65 -7.74 -12.15
CA ARG A 442 -21.45 -7.02 -10.89
C ARG A 442 -22.00 -7.78 -9.69
N ILE A 443 -21.24 -7.87 -8.60
CA ILE A 443 -21.78 -8.13 -7.28
C ILE A 443 -22.34 -6.80 -6.75
N PRO A 444 -23.66 -6.71 -6.44
CA PRO A 444 -24.28 -5.46 -6.03
C PRO A 444 -23.70 -4.90 -4.72
N ALA A 445 -23.82 -3.59 -4.56
CA ALA A 445 -23.50 -2.92 -3.31
C ALA A 445 -24.35 -3.48 -2.15
N PRO A 446 -23.78 -3.63 -0.94
CA PRO A 446 -24.52 -4.16 0.21
C PRO A 446 -25.57 -3.15 0.71
N MET A 447 -26.61 -3.64 1.41
CA MET A 447 -27.70 -2.79 1.89
C MET A 447 -27.25 -1.62 2.76
N GLN A 448 -26.22 -1.79 3.58
CA GLN A 448 -25.67 -0.72 4.41
C GLN A 448 -25.10 0.46 3.62
N SER A 449 -24.77 0.28 2.34
CA SER A 449 -24.32 1.37 1.47
C SER A 449 -25.45 2.29 1.00
N LEU A 450 -26.70 1.85 1.16
CA LEU A 450 -27.90 2.61 0.80
C LEU A 450 -28.32 3.64 1.86
N LYS A 451 -27.52 3.80 2.90
CA LYS A 451 -27.72 4.87 3.88
C LYS A 451 -27.35 6.21 3.21
N ASN A 452 -28.34 7.07 3.13
CA ASN A 452 -28.18 8.45 2.63
C ASN A 452 -27.50 9.33 3.68
#